data_1532e20128d8e3393e83535db785e49e
#
_entry.id   1532e20128d8e3393e83535db785e49e
#
_cell.length_a   1.000
_cell.length_b   1.000
_cell.length_c   1.000
_cell.angle_alpha   90.00
_cell.angle_beta   90.00
_cell.angle_gamma   90.00
#
_symmetry.space_group_name_H-M   'P 1'
#
loop_
_entity.id
_entity.type
_entity.pdbx_description
1 polymer ?
#
loop_
_entity_poly.entity_id
_entity_poly.type
_entity_poly.pdbx_seq_one_letter_code
_entity_poly.pdbx_strand_id
1 'polypeptide(L)'
;IAPNLKGFMDAYPELVVNLLLTDDFSDIVGGGFDLAIRIGELSDSSLVARRLASVRRVLCASPGYIIRYGEPASLEDLANHVCLPPHTQDVWRLEGPEGNVTYRPQGSLYTNSSEVVREAVFSGMGIALRSTWDVGPALKNGDLVQVLPHYEGSRNVVLSAVYPSRQFL
;
A
#
# COMPACT_ATOMS: atom_id res chain seq x y z
N ILE A 1 0.70 2.37 13.97
CA ILE A 1 0.67 1.44 15.14
C ILE A 1 1.65 1.95 16.20
N ALA A 2 2.95 2.10 15.89
CA ALA A 2 3.99 2.41 16.87
C ALA A 2 3.67 3.60 17.83
N PRO A 3 3.14 4.75 17.38
CA PRO A 3 2.82 5.85 18.30
C PRO A 3 1.81 5.51 19.39
N ASN A 4 0.96 4.48 19.16
CA ASN A 4 -0.08 4.06 20.10
C ASN A 4 0.32 2.86 20.98
N LEU A 5 1.49 2.25 20.72
CA LEU A 5 1.94 1.08 21.49
C LEU A 5 2.20 1.41 22.94
N LYS A 6 2.71 2.63 23.26
CA LYS A 6 2.98 3.01 24.63
C LYS A 6 1.73 2.89 25.52
N GLY A 7 0.61 3.47 25.10
CA GLY A 7 -0.64 3.40 25.87
C GLY A 7 -1.17 1.97 26.03
N PHE A 8 -0.98 1.13 25.02
CA PHE A 8 -1.34 -0.29 25.09
C PHE A 8 -0.46 -1.04 26.10
N MET A 9 0.86 -0.87 26.05
CA MET A 9 1.80 -1.53 26.96
C MET A 9 1.64 -1.04 28.41
N ASP A 10 1.34 0.25 28.61
CA ASP A 10 1.01 0.79 29.93
C ASP A 10 -0.25 0.17 30.53
N ALA A 11 -1.24 -0.12 29.68
CA ALA A 11 -2.49 -0.76 30.12
C ALA A 11 -2.35 -2.28 30.37
N TYR A 12 -1.38 -2.92 29.73
CA TYR A 12 -1.14 -4.37 29.82
C TYR A 12 0.33 -4.67 30.09
N PRO A 13 0.86 -4.36 31.26
CA PRO A 13 2.30 -4.44 31.57
C PRO A 13 2.86 -5.87 31.56
N GLU A 14 1.99 -6.86 31.68
CA GLU A 14 2.34 -8.29 31.61
C GLU A 14 2.63 -8.77 30.19
N LEU A 15 2.22 -8.00 29.16
CA LEU A 15 2.38 -8.40 27.77
C LEU A 15 3.75 -7.97 27.21
N VAL A 16 4.39 -8.89 26.52
CA VAL A 16 5.57 -8.61 25.70
C VAL A 16 5.12 -8.51 24.24
N VAL A 17 5.33 -7.34 23.62
CA VAL A 17 4.98 -7.12 22.22
C VAL A 17 6.21 -7.37 21.35
N ASN A 18 6.13 -8.39 20.49
CA ASN A 18 7.12 -8.65 19.44
C ASN A 18 6.53 -8.18 18.10
N LEU A 19 7.14 -7.18 17.47
CA LEU A 19 6.64 -6.57 16.25
C LEU A 19 7.56 -6.90 15.08
N LEU A 20 7.06 -7.66 14.11
CA LEU A 20 7.71 -7.91 12.84
C LEU A 20 7.06 -7.06 11.76
N LEU A 21 7.87 -6.33 10.98
CA LEU A 21 7.42 -5.58 9.81
C LEU A 21 7.94 -6.27 8.55
N THR A 22 7.00 -6.56 7.64
CA THR A 22 7.30 -7.14 6.33
C THR A 22 6.20 -6.77 5.34
N ASP A 23 6.57 -6.56 4.09
CA ASP A 23 5.61 -6.40 2.99
C ASP A 23 5.26 -7.75 2.34
N ASP A 24 5.92 -8.82 2.74
CA ASP A 24 5.63 -10.17 2.26
C ASP A 24 4.43 -10.79 2.99
N PHE A 25 3.71 -11.67 2.30
CA PHE A 25 2.65 -12.47 2.92
C PHE A 25 3.26 -13.55 3.81
N SER A 26 3.46 -13.22 5.08
CA SER A 26 3.91 -14.20 6.07
C SER A 26 2.80 -15.18 6.42
N ASP A 27 3.17 -16.46 6.60
CA ASP A 27 2.29 -17.45 7.20
C ASP A 27 2.09 -17.12 8.69
N ILE A 28 0.89 -16.71 9.05
CA ILE A 28 0.56 -16.29 10.42
C ILE A 28 0.60 -17.50 11.36
N VAL A 29 0.07 -18.63 10.92
CA VAL A 29 -0.03 -19.83 11.75
C VAL A 29 1.33 -20.51 11.90
N GLY A 30 2.01 -20.78 10.79
CA GLY A 30 3.35 -21.41 10.79
C GLY A 30 4.44 -20.52 11.38
N GLY A 31 4.27 -19.20 11.32
CA GLY A 31 5.19 -18.23 11.90
C GLY A 31 4.96 -17.94 13.39
N GLY A 32 3.93 -18.52 14.02
CA GLY A 32 3.63 -18.33 15.45
C GLY A 32 3.18 -16.90 15.79
N PHE A 33 2.52 -16.21 14.86
CA PHE A 33 2.00 -14.85 15.09
C PHE A 33 0.58 -14.91 15.68
N ASP A 34 0.34 -14.13 16.73
CA ASP A 34 -1.00 -13.98 17.33
C ASP A 34 -1.92 -13.11 16.48
N LEU A 35 -1.35 -12.13 15.77
CA LEU A 35 -2.09 -11.15 14.99
C LEU A 35 -1.22 -10.60 13.86
N ALA A 36 -1.79 -10.43 12.67
CA ALA A 36 -1.20 -9.62 11.61
C ALA A 36 -2.14 -8.46 11.23
N ILE A 37 -1.56 -7.29 11.01
CA ILE A 37 -2.25 -6.15 10.39
C ILE A 37 -1.87 -6.15 8.91
N ARG A 38 -2.84 -6.35 8.04
CA ARG A 38 -2.63 -6.50 6.59
C ARG A 38 -3.37 -5.44 5.80
N ILE A 39 -2.71 -4.96 4.74
CA ILE A 39 -3.32 -4.15 3.69
C ILE A 39 -3.38 -5.02 2.43
N GLY A 40 -4.58 -5.32 1.97
CA GLY A 40 -4.77 -6.20 0.81
C GLY A 40 -6.24 -6.54 0.59
N GLU A 41 -6.48 -7.31 -0.46
CA GLU A 41 -7.76 -7.97 -0.66
C GLU A 41 -7.87 -9.13 0.33
N LEU A 42 -9.06 -9.28 0.92
CA LEU A 42 -9.34 -10.43 1.78
C LEU A 42 -9.58 -11.64 0.87
N SER A 43 -8.74 -12.66 1.01
CA SER A 43 -8.93 -13.97 0.39
C SER A 43 -9.56 -14.93 1.39
N ASP A 44 -10.28 -15.91 0.88
CA ASP A 44 -10.80 -17.01 1.70
C ASP A 44 -9.63 -17.76 2.35
N SER A 45 -9.64 -17.83 3.66
CA SER A 45 -8.64 -18.52 4.46
C SER A 45 -9.27 -19.07 5.74
N SER A 46 -8.59 -20.00 6.41
CA SER A 46 -8.98 -20.50 7.73
C SER A 46 -8.80 -19.48 8.87
N LEU A 47 -8.27 -18.29 8.55
CA LEU A 47 -8.02 -17.22 9.49
C LEU A 47 -9.26 -16.35 9.65
N VAL A 48 -9.43 -15.77 10.85
CA VAL A 48 -10.42 -14.72 11.08
C VAL A 48 -9.86 -13.40 10.58
N ALA A 49 -10.59 -12.73 9.69
CA ALA A 49 -10.24 -11.42 9.20
C ALA A 49 -11.26 -10.39 9.69
N ARG A 50 -10.79 -9.40 10.42
CA ARG A 50 -11.60 -8.25 10.86
C ARG A 50 -11.18 -7.01 10.10
N ARG A 51 -12.05 -6.48 9.24
CA ARG A 51 -11.82 -5.21 8.55
C ARG A 51 -11.73 -4.08 9.58
N LEU A 52 -10.67 -3.28 9.49
CA LEU A 52 -10.41 -2.13 10.36
C LEU A 52 -10.75 -0.82 9.65
N ALA A 53 -10.34 -0.69 8.38
CA ALA A 53 -10.58 0.51 7.59
C ALA A 53 -10.56 0.23 6.08
N SER A 54 -11.14 1.15 5.31
CA SER A 54 -10.94 1.22 3.87
C SER A 54 -9.57 1.83 3.57
N VAL A 55 -8.96 1.41 2.46
CA VAL A 55 -7.68 1.96 1.99
C VAL A 55 -7.93 2.61 0.64
N ARG A 56 -7.81 3.93 0.58
CA ARG A 56 -7.81 4.67 -0.68
C ARG A 56 -6.38 4.75 -1.21
N ARG A 57 -6.18 4.42 -2.49
CA ARG A 57 -4.88 4.48 -3.15
C ARG A 57 -4.97 5.34 -4.39
N VAL A 58 -3.96 6.17 -4.60
CA VAL A 58 -3.88 7.11 -5.71
C VAL A 58 -2.55 6.97 -6.45
N LEU A 59 -2.56 7.25 -7.74
CA LEU A 59 -1.35 7.40 -8.53
C LEU A 59 -0.72 8.74 -8.19
N CYS A 60 0.57 8.77 -7.89
CA CYS A 60 1.26 9.99 -7.53
C CYS A 60 2.71 10.01 -8.01
N ALA A 61 3.25 11.21 -8.15
CA ALA A 61 4.63 11.49 -8.50
C ALA A 61 5.10 12.77 -7.79
N SER A 62 6.41 13.03 -7.77
CA SER A 62 6.92 14.32 -7.33
C SER A 62 6.68 15.41 -8.40
N PRO A 63 6.51 16.69 -8.02
CA PRO A 63 6.40 17.80 -8.97
C PRO A 63 7.59 17.87 -9.93
N GLY A 64 8.80 17.59 -9.43
CA GLY A 64 10.02 17.58 -10.25
C GLY A 64 10.00 16.52 -11.34
N TYR A 65 9.41 15.36 -11.06
CA TYR A 65 9.22 14.33 -12.09
C TYR A 65 8.26 14.81 -13.18
N ILE A 66 7.12 15.39 -12.80
CA ILE A 66 6.11 15.90 -13.74
C ILE A 66 6.65 17.04 -14.59
N ILE A 67 7.41 17.95 -14.01
CA ILE A 67 8.06 19.05 -14.77
C ILE A 67 9.00 18.50 -15.84
N ARG A 68 9.72 17.42 -15.53
CA ARG A 68 10.75 16.85 -16.43
C ARG A 68 10.17 15.97 -17.50
N TYR A 69 9.16 15.17 -17.20
CA TYR A 69 8.66 14.10 -18.08
C TYR A 69 7.23 14.33 -18.57
N GLY A 70 6.57 15.38 -18.12
CA GLY A 70 5.17 15.66 -18.42
C GLY A 70 4.21 14.93 -17.48
N GLU A 71 2.94 15.34 -17.51
CA GLU A 71 1.86 14.68 -16.78
C GLU A 71 1.14 13.71 -17.73
N PRO A 72 0.95 12.42 -17.35
CA PRO A 72 0.17 11.50 -18.16
C PRO A 72 -1.28 11.97 -18.23
N ALA A 73 -1.86 12.04 -19.43
CA ALA A 73 -3.25 12.41 -19.66
C ALA A 73 -4.19 11.21 -19.68
N SER A 74 -3.64 10.02 -19.95
CA SER A 74 -4.39 8.75 -20.02
C SER A 74 -3.61 7.61 -19.36
N LEU A 75 -4.29 6.48 -19.17
CA LEU A 75 -3.64 5.28 -18.61
C LEU A 75 -2.57 4.71 -19.56
N GLU A 76 -2.79 4.85 -20.86
CA GLU A 76 -1.88 4.43 -21.92
C GLU A 76 -0.57 5.23 -21.88
N ASP A 77 -0.63 6.51 -21.49
CA ASP A 77 0.56 7.37 -21.41
C ASP A 77 1.55 6.89 -20.35
N LEU A 78 1.08 6.11 -19.36
CA LEU A 78 1.97 5.51 -18.36
C LEU A 78 3.04 4.60 -19.00
N ALA A 79 2.83 4.12 -20.22
CA ALA A 79 3.84 3.37 -20.97
C ALA A 79 5.10 4.21 -21.30
N ASN A 80 4.98 5.53 -21.31
CA ASN A 80 6.07 6.48 -21.52
C ASN A 80 6.70 6.98 -20.20
N HIS A 81 6.20 6.50 -19.07
CA HIS A 81 6.66 6.90 -17.73
C HIS A 81 7.32 5.73 -17.00
N VAL A 82 8.22 6.07 -16.09
CA VAL A 82 8.74 5.09 -15.12
C VAL A 82 7.67 4.83 -14.08
N CYS A 83 7.18 3.62 -13.98
CA CYS A 83 6.26 3.19 -12.94
C CYS A 83 7.03 2.42 -11.86
N LEU A 84 6.63 2.58 -10.60
CA LEU A 84 7.33 2.04 -9.44
C LEU A 84 6.41 1.07 -8.68
N PRO A 85 6.19 -0.16 -9.20
CA PRO A 85 5.46 -1.18 -8.45
C PRO A 85 6.36 -1.78 -7.38
N PRO A 86 5.85 -2.09 -6.18
CA PRO A 86 6.52 -3.04 -5.31
C PRO A 86 6.48 -4.42 -5.98
N HIS A 87 7.52 -5.24 -5.77
CA HIS A 87 7.66 -6.56 -6.39
C HIS A 87 6.45 -7.50 -6.15
N THR A 88 5.77 -7.31 -5.05
CA THR A 88 4.55 -8.06 -4.69
C THR A 88 3.29 -7.59 -5.44
N GLN A 89 3.37 -6.51 -6.22
CA GLN A 89 2.25 -5.92 -6.96
C GLN A 89 2.67 -5.59 -8.40
N ASP A 90 2.94 -6.62 -9.18
CA ASP A 90 3.24 -6.50 -10.62
C ASP A 90 2.05 -6.00 -11.45
N VAL A 91 0.88 -5.85 -10.82
CA VAL A 91 -0.36 -5.40 -11.45
C VAL A 91 -1.05 -4.37 -10.56
N TRP A 92 -1.37 -3.23 -11.14
CA TRP A 92 -2.23 -2.22 -10.53
C TRP A 92 -3.69 -2.48 -10.91
N ARG A 93 -4.51 -2.85 -9.93
CA ARG A 93 -5.96 -2.92 -10.10
C ARG A 93 -6.53 -1.55 -9.75
N LEU A 94 -7.13 -0.91 -10.75
CA LEU A 94 -7.63 0.46 -10.67
C LEU A 94 -9.13 0.48 -10.95
N GLU A 95 -9.80 1.44 -10.35
CA GLU A 95 -11.17 1.83 -10.68
C GLU A 95 -11.11 3.15 -11.44
N GLY A 96 -11.65 3.18 -12.65
CA GLY A 96 -11.66 4.33 -13.54
C GLY A 96 -13.07 4.70 -13.98
N PRO A 97 -13.20 5.73 -14.84
CA PRO A 97 -14.51 6.22 -15.31
C PRO A 97 -15.37 5.17 -16.02
N GLU A 98 -14.72 4.24 -16.71
CA GLU A 98 -15.40 3.16 -17.46
C GLU A 98 -15.48 1.85 -16.67
N GLY A 99 -15.11 1.86 -15.38
CA GLY A 99 -15.12 0.69 -14.51
C GLY A 99 -13.73 0.22 -14.11
N ASN A 100 -13.64 -1.06 -13.73
CA ASN A 100 -12.40 -1.64 -13.25
C ASN A 100 -11.43 -1.91 -14.39
N VAL A 101 -10.19 -1.50 -14.21
CA VAL A 101 -9.12 -1.70 -15.18
C VAL A 101 -7.88 -2.26 -14.50
N THR A 102 -7.14 -3.05 -15.24
CA THR A 102 -5.88 -3.63 -14.79
C THR A 102 -4.75 -3.06 -15.62
N TYR A 103 -3.76 -2.47 -14.96
CA TYR A 103 -2.55 -1.94 -15.58
C TYR A 103 -1.33 -2.72 -15.09
N ARG A 104 -0.43 -3.10 -16.02
CA ARG A 104 0.86 -3.72 -15.70
C ARG A 104 1.95 -2.65 -15.77
N PRO A 105 2.38 -2.10 -14.64
CA PRO A 105 3.40 -1.06 -14.62
C PRO A 105 4.74 -1.60 -15.10
N GLN A 106 5.44 -0.78 -15.89
CA GLN A 106 6.81 -1.06 -16.29
C GLN A 106 7.75 -0.10 -15.59
N GLY A 107 8.79 -0.62 -14.99
CA GLY A 107 9.76 0.18 -14.25
C GLY A 107 11.11 -0.49 -14.15
N SER A 108 12.10 0.29 -13.75
CA SER A 108 13.50 -0.16 -13.58
C SER A 108 13.89 -0.45 -12.13
N LEU A 109 12.96 -0.21 -11.17
CA LEU A 109 13.17 -0.48 -9.75
C LEU A 109 12.29 -1.66 -9.33
N TYR A 110 12.92 -2.71 -8.84
CA TYR A 110 12.26 -3.88 -8.26
C TYR A 110 12.65 -3.98 -6.79
N THR A 111 11.67 -3.93 -5.91
CA THR A 111 11.87 -4.02 -4.46
C THR A 111 10.67 -4.66 -3.80
N ASN A 112 10.89 -5.43 -2.74
CA ASN A 112 9.82 -5.94 -1.86
C ASN A 112 9.48 -4.95 -0.72
N SER A 113 10.15 -3.80 -0.66
CA SER A 113 9.91 -2.79 0.37
C SER A 113 9.04 -1.65 -0.17
N SER A 114 7.87 -1.50 0.43
CA SER A 114 6.96 -0.39 0.18
C SER A 114 7.58 0.97 0.55
N GLU A 115 8.47 1.00 1.55
CA GLU A 115 9.19 2.20 1.96
C GLU A 115 10.19 2.66 0.89
N VAL A 116 10.91 1.73 0.27
CA VAL A 116 11.82 2.05 -0.85
C VAL A 116 11.05 2.65 -2.02
N VAL A 117 9.87 2.11 -2.36
CA VAL A 117 9.00 2.70 -3.38
C VAL A 117 8.59 4.12 -3.01
N ARG A 118 8.25 4.35 -1.74
CA ARG A 118 7.90 5.68 -1.22
C ARG A 118 9.04 6.67 -1.45
N GLU A 119 10.24 6.34 -0.99
CA GLU A 119 11.42 7.21 -1.14
C GLU A 119 11.77 7.46 -2.63
N ALA A 120 11.60 6.44 -3.49
CA ALA A 120 11.80 6.59 -4.93
C ALA A 120 10.83 7.59 -5.57
N VAL A 121 9.54 7.61 -5.15
CA VAL A 121 8.57 8.61 -5.62
C VAL A 121 8.97 10.01 -5.18
N PHE A 122 9.33 10.19 -3.91
CA PHE A 122 9.74 11.50 -3.37
C PHE A 122 11.00 12.03 -4.06
N SER A 123 11.94 11.16 -4.39
CA SER A 123 13.16 11.51 -5.12
C SER A 123 12.96 11.76 -6.63
N GLY A 124 11.72 11.64 -7.13
CA GLY A 124 11.40 11.91 -8.54
C GLY A 124 11.79 10.81 -9.51
N MET A 125 11.83 9.56 -9.07
CA MET A 125 12.18 8.44 -9.94
C MET A 125 11.04 7.99 -10.84
N GLY A 126 9.77 8.26 -10.47
CA GLY A 126 8.63 7.81 -11.27
C GLY A 126 7.28 8.00 -10.60
N ILE A 127 6.29 7.29 -11.13
CA ILE A 127 4.89 7.28 -10.69
C ILE A 127 4.64 6.00 -9.89
N ALA A 128 3.96 6.09 -8.76
CA ALA A 128 3.54 4.93 -7.98
C ALA A 128 2.07 4.99 -7.55
N LEU A 129 1.48 3.81 -7.31
CA LEU A 129 0.18 3.67 -6.68
C LEU A 129 0.37 3.58 -5.16
N ARG A 130 -0.01 4.64 -4.43
CA ARG A 130 0.25 4.78 -2.99
C ARG A 130 -1.02 5.00 -2.19
N SER A 131 -1.02 4.52 -0.96
CA SER A 131 -2.13 4.72 -0.01
C SER A 131 -2.16 6.15 0.51
N THR A 132 -3.34 6.75 0.57
CA THR A 132 -3.49 8.15 1.04
C THR A 132 -3.14 8.34 2.52
N TRP A 133 -3.17 7.29 3.35
CA TRP A 133 -2.68 7.37 4.72
C TRP A 133 -1.16 7.57 4.80
N ASP A 134 -0.42 7.14 3.76
CA ASP A 134 1.04 7.24 3.65
C ASP A 134 1.44 8.57 2.99
N VAL A 135 0.87 8.88 1.81
CA VAL A 135 1.26 10.06 1.03
C VAL A 135 0.32 11.26 1.16
N GLY A 136 -0.77 11.13 1.90
CA GLY A 136 -1.77 12.20 2.04
C GLY A 136 -1.21 13.54 2.54
N PRO A 137 -0.36 13.59 3.57
CA PRO A 137 0.30 14.82 3.97
C PRO A 137 1.11 15.45 2.85
N ALA A 138 1.90 14.66 2.12
CA ALA A 138 2.73 15.14 1.01
C ALA A 138 1.89 15.67 -0.17
N LEU A 139 0.78 15.00 -0.51
CA LEU A 139 -0.17 15.49 -1.51
C LEU A 139 -0.79 16.83 -1.08
N LYS A 140 -1.08 16.99 0.21
CA LYS A 140 -1.68 18.21 0.76
C LYS A 140 -0.70 19.38 0.78
N ASN A 141 0.57 19.11 1.01
CA ASN A 141 1.63 20.11 1.06
C ASN A 141 2.22 20.43 -0.33
N GLY A 142 1.89 19.63 -1.36
CA GLY A 142 2.45 19.78 -2.70
C GLY A 142 3.82 19.15 -2.91
N ASP A 143 4.31 18.35 -1.95
CA ASP A 143 5.54 17.56 -2.09
C ASP A 143 5.37 16.42 -3.10
N LEU A 144 4.14 15.94 -3.24
CA LEU A 144 3.69 15.02 -4.27
C LEU A 144 2.45 15.59 -4.96
N VAL A 145 2.23 15.18 -6.21
CA VAL A 145 1.02 15.48 -6.98
C VAL A 145 0.31 14.19 -7.36
N GLN A 146 -1.02 14.20 -7.31
CA GLN A 146 -1.81 13.10 -7.83
C GLN A 146 -1.83 13.19 -9.35
N VAL A 147 -1.56 12.09 -10.03
CA VAL A 147 -1.68 11.95 -11.48
C VAL A 147 -2.87 11.07 -11.81
N LEU A 148 -3.48 11.27 -12.97
CA LEU A 148 -4.68 10.54 -13.41
C LEU A 148 -5.75 10.48 -12.30
N PRO A 149 -6.28 11.62 -11.82
CA PRO A 149 -7.13 11.67 -10.63
C PRO A 149 -8.47 10.91 -10.78
N HIS A 150 -8.83 10.54 -12.00
CA HIS A 150 -10.02 9.72 -12.29
C HIS A 150 -9.78 8.21 -12.08
N TYR A 151 -8.53 7.80 -11.79
CA TYR A 151 -8.16 6.42 -11.49
C TYR A 151 -7.72 6.30 -10.04
N GLU A 152 -8.32 5.36 -9.32
CA GLU A 152 -7.95 5.02 -7.95
C GLU A 152 -7.66 3.53 -7.83
N GLY A 153 -6.87 3.14 -6.85
CA GLY A 153 -6.66 1.73 -6.56
C GLY A 153 -7.96 1.04 -6.12
N SER A 154 -8.11 -0.24 -6.44
CA SER A 154 -9.30 -1.03 -6.12
C SER A 154 -9.75 -0.85 -4.67
N ARG A 155 -11.05 -0.64 -4.46
CA ARG A 155 -11.72 -0.52 -3.15
C ARG A 155 -11.79 -1.84 -2.38
N ASN A 156 -11.51 -2.95 -3.05
CA ASN A 156 -11.42 -4.26 -2.40
C ASN A 156 -10.18 -4.37 -1.49
N VAL A 157 -9.20 -3.48 -1.67
CA VAL A 157 -8.06 -3.40 -0.77
C VAL A 157 -8.46 -2.70 0.53
N VAL A 158 -8.32 -3.40 1.63
CA VAL A 158 -8.71 -2.94 2.96
C VAL A 158 -7.58 -3.14 3.97
N LEU A 159 -7.62 -2.39 5.06
CA LEU A 159 -6.81 -2.64 6.24
C LEU A 159 -7.57 -3.64 7.12
N SER A 160 -6.94 -4.74 7.47
CA SER A 160 -7.55 -5.80 8.26
C SER A 160 -6.64 -6.30 9.36
N ALA A 161 -7.23 -6.67 10.50
CA ALA A 161 -6.61 -7.51 11.50
C ALA A 161 -6.92 -8.98 11.15
N VAL A 162 -5.89 -9.80 11.05
CA VAL A 162 -6.00 -11.22 10.67
C VAL A 162 -5.34 -12.05 11.77
N TYR A 163 -6.04 -13.07 12.27
CA TYR A 163 -5.58 -13.89 13.39
C TYR A 163 -6.16 -15.31 13.31
N PRO A 164 -5.54 -16.31 13.95
CA PRO A 164 -6.04 -17.67 14.00
C PRO A 164 -7.41 -17.74 14.69
N SER A 165 -8.29 -18.63 14.22
CA SER A 165 -9.54 -18.92 14.93
C SER A 165 -9.25 -19.54 16.29
N ARG A 166 -10.00 -19.15 17.34
CA ARG A 166 -9.90 -19.76 18.69
C ARG A 166 -10.22 -21.26 18.73
N GLN A 167 -10.72 -21.83 17.62
CA GLN A 167 -10.97 -23.28 17.54
C GLN A 167 -9.69 -24.11 17.41
N PHE A 168 -8.53 -23.47 17.27
CA PHE A 168 -7.21 -24.11 17.15
C PHE A 168 -6.28 -23.84 18.34
N LEU A 169 -6.82 -23.31 19.45
CA LEU A 169 -6.12 -23.15 20.73
C LEU A 169 -6.56 -24.20 21.73
#